data_49f825a2b4353416efc99a7121aac25b
#
_entry.id   49f825a2b4353416efc99a7121aac25b
#
_cell.length_a   1.000
_cell.length_b   1.000
_cell.length_c   1.000
_cell.angle_alpha   90.00
_cell.angle_beta   90.00
_cell.angle_gamma   90.00
#
_symmetry.space_group_name_H-M   'P 1'
#
loop_
_entity.id
_entity.type
_entity.pdbx_description
1 polymer ?
#
loop_
_entity_poly.entity_id
_entity_poly.type
_entity_poly.pdbx_seq_one_letter_code
_entity_poly.pdbx_strand_id
1 'polypeptide(L)'
;AYGLDNEKEQKIMVYDLGGGTFDVSVIEIGDGVIEVLSTAGNNRLGGDDFDQKITDYMLSEFKKQEGVDLSTDKMALQRLKEAAEKAKKELSSATTTNINLPFITATSEGPKHFDMNLTRAKFDELTHDLVEKTAEPVTRALADAGITASELGQVLLVGGSTRIPAVQDKVRQMTGKEPSKSLNPDECVALGASVQGGKLAGDAGAGDILLLDVTPLSLSIETMGGVATRLIERNTTIPTKKSQIFSTAADNQTAVDINVVQGERQFARDNKSLGQFRLDGIPPARRGVPQIEVTFDIDANGIVNVSAKDLGTGKEQHITITAGSNMSDDEIDKAVKEAAEFEAQDKKRKEAIDAKNDADAMVFQTEKAMDEVGDKIDAADKAAVEADCKALKELLEKVNMDDISDAQVAEINAGKEKLMQSAQKLFAKVYEQSQGAQGAGPNPGAGAGPNPGPAPEGFDGDDVVDGDYKEV
;
A
#
# COMPACT_ATOMS: atom_id res chain seq x y z
N ALA A 1 2.95 22.58 12.97
CA ALA A 1 3.79 23.03 14.10
C ALA A 1 4.95 23.93 13.61
N TYR A 2 5.59 23.60 12.50
CA TYR A 2 6.72 24.39 11.97
C TYR A 2 6.30 25.71 11.31
N GLY A 3 4.99 25.99 11.10
CA GLY A 3 4.50 27.25 10.54
C GLY A 3 4.87 27.47 9.07
N LEU A 4 5.00 26.38 8.31
CA LEU A 4 5.43 26.41 6.91
C LEU A 4 4.30 26.60 5.91
N ASP A 5 3.06 26.69 6.40
CA ASP A 5 1.82 26.89 5.63
C ASP A 5 1.79 28.18 4.81
N ASN A 6 2.60 29.16 5.18
CA ASN A 6 2.73 30.47 4.48
C ASN A 6 4.02 30.56 3.63
N GLU A 7 4.78 29.48 3.50
CA GLU A 7 5.98 29.45 2.66
C GLU A 7 5.65 29.17 1.20
N LYS A 8 6.65 29.36 0.32
CA LYS A 8 6.52 28.98 -1.09
C LYS A 8 6.35 27.49 -1.22
N GLU A 9 5.67 27.06 -2.27
CA GLU A 9 5.54 25.65 -2.66
C GLU A 9 6.90 24.94 -2.58
N GLN A 10 6.94 23.88 -1.79
CA GLN A 10 8.14 23.08 -1.59
C GLN A 10 7.81 21.68 -1.10
N LYS A 11 8.70 20.73 -1.41
CA LYS A 11 8.66 19.37 -0.90
C LYS A 11 9.52 19.25 0.34
N ILE A 12 8.97 18.64 1.39
CA ILE A 12 9.59 18.56 2.71
C ILE A 12 9.59 17.11 3.16
N MET A 13 10.70 16.68 3.74
CA MET A 13 10.75 15.41 4.45
C MET A 13 10.59 15.67 5.94
N VAL A 14 9.68 14.97 6.58
CA VAL A 14 9.57 14.86 8.03
C VAL A 14 10.23 13.55 8.44
N TYR A 15 11.24 13.64 9.31
CA TYR A 15 11.97 12.51 9.86
C TYR A 15 11.67 12.43 11.35
N ASP A 16 10.77 11.52 11.73
CA ASP A 16 10.30 11.36 13.11
C ASP A 16 10.88 10.08 13.73
N LEU A 17 11.86 10.25 14.62
CA LEU A 17 12.43 9.16 15.40
C LEU A 17 12.05 9.35 16.88
N GLY A 18 10.98 8.67 17.26
CA GLY A 18 10.41 8.69 18.59
C GLY A 18 11.07 7.73 19.57
N GLY A 19 10.34 7.36 20.63
CA GLY A 19 10.79 6.37 21.62
C GLY A 19 10.74 4.94 21.12
N GLY A 20 9.70 4.56 20.39
CA GLY A 20 9.46 3.18 19.92
C GLY A 20 9.33 3.02 18.42
N THR A 21 9.08 4.11 17.68
CA THR A 21 8.84 4.09 16.22
C THR A 21 9.72 5.08 15.48
N PHE A 22 9.94 4.79 14.21
CA PHE A 22 10.58 5.66 13.24
C PHE A 22 9.65 5.84 12.04
N ASP A 23 9.27 7.08 11.74
CA ASP A 23 8.38 7.44 10.65
C ASP A 23 9.00 8.49 9.75
N VAL A 24 8.80 8.34 8.43
CA VAL A 24 9.22 9.29 7.42
C VAL A 24 8.03 9.65 6.56
N SER A 25 7.74 10.94 6.43
CA SER A 25 6.73 11.45 5.52
C SER A 25 7.37 12.42 4.53
N VAL A 26 7.03 12.27 3.26
CA VAL A 26 7.31 13.27 2.22
C VAL A 26 6.02 14.02 1.97
N ILE A 27 6.06 15.34 2.19
CA ILE A 27 4.89 16.21 2.07
C ILE A 27 5.19 17.34 1.08
N GLU A 28 4.17 17.80 0.39
CA GLU A 28 4.20 19.01 -0.41
C GLU A 28 3.38 20.10 0.30
N ILE A 29 3.97 21.29 0.41
CA ILE A 29 3.33 22.44 1.02
C ILE A 29 3.27 23.56 -0.01
N GLY A 30 2.09 24.11 -0.23
CA GLY A 30 1.86 25.25 -1.10
C GLY A 30 0.44 25.78 -0.97
N ASP A 31 0.26 27.10 -1.12
CA ASP A 31 -1.04 27.79 -1.14
C ASP A 31 -2.02 27.43 0.00
N GLY A 32 -1.49 27.18 1.21
CA GLY A 32 -2.28 26.80 2.38
C GLY A 32 -2.71 25.32 2.41
N VAL A 33 -2.23 24.51 1.46
CA VAL A 33 -2.47 23.05 1.41
C VAL A 33 -1.21 22.32 1.88
N ILE A 34 -1.40 21.29 2.69
CA ILE A 34 -0.36 20.31 3.06
C ILE A 34 -0.83 18.96 2.54
N GLU A 35 -0.16 18.48 1.51
CA GLU A 35 -0.43 17.18 0.90
C GLU A 35 0.66 16.17 1.27
N VAL A 36 0.26 15.01 1.77
CA VAL A 36 1.17 13.89 2.01
C VAL A 36 1.36 13.14 0.69
N LEU A 37 2.60 13.11 0.18
CA LEU A 37 2.92 12.39 -1.05
C LEU A 37 3.21 10.92 -0.79
N SER A 38 3.89 10.64 0.34
CA SER A 38 4.21 9.26 0.75
C SER A 38 4.54 9.19 2.23
N THR A 39 4.39 7.99 2.79
CA THR A 39 4.82 7.65 4.14
C THR A 39 5.57 6.32 4.13
N ALA A 40 6.57 6.19 5.00
CA ALA A 40 7.26 4.94 5.26
C ALA A 40 7.79 4.96 6.70
N GLY A 41 8.00 3.80 7.33
CA GLY A 41 8.44 3.77 8.70
C GLY A 41 9.04 2.43 9.13
N ASN A 42 9.39 2.38 10.42
CA ASN A 42 9.76 1.16 11.12
C ASN A 42 9.29 1.31 12.58
N ASN A 43 8.25 0.63 12.95
CA ASN A 43 7.61 0.73 14.26
C ASN A 43 8.26 -0.14 15.35
N ARG A 44 9.41 -0.74 15.04
CA ARG A 44 10.32 -1.40 15.98
C ARG A 44 11.70 -0.78 15.94
N LEU A 45 11.77 0.53 15.72
CA LEU A 45 13.00 1.29 15.71
C LEU A 45 12.76 2.63 16.42
N GLY A 46 13.28 2.79 17.62
CA GLY A 46 13.11 4.01 18.39
C GLY A 46 14.13 4.13 19.49
N GLY A 47 14.01 5.17 20.31
CA GLY A 47 14.89 5.47 21.41
C GLY A 47 15.07 4.33 22.41
N ASP A 48 14.06 3.49 22.59
CA ASP A 48 14.10 2.32 23.48
C ASP A 48 15.10 1.26 23.01
N ASP A 49 15.28 1.11 21.67
CA ASP A 49 16.30 0.21 21.13
C ASP A 49 17.71 0.72 21.39
N PHE A 50 17.92 2.03 21.32
CA PHE A 50 19.19 2.65 21.70
C PHE A 50 19.48 2.43 23.19
N ASP A 51 18.48 2.58 24.06
CA ASP A 51 18.59 2.31 25.49
C ASP A 51 18.89 0.83 25.76
N GLN A 52 18.28 -0.08 25.01
CA GLN A 52 18.55 -1.51 25.14
C GLN A 52 20.01 -1.84 24.79
N LYS A 53 20.59 -1.26 23.74
CA LYS A 53 22.00 -1.44 23.37
C LYS A 53 22.94 -1.00 24.50
N ILE A 54 22.66 0.12 25.15
CA ILE A 54 23.44 0.59 26.32
C ILE A 54 23.23 -0.37 27.50
N THR A 55 22.00 -0.80 27.76
CA THR A 55 21.67 -1.74 28.84
C THR A 55 22.42 -3.06 28.67
N ASP A 56 22.42 -3.63 27.47
CA ASP A 56 23.13 -4.88 27.17
C ASP A 56 24.65 -4.72 27.35
N TYR A 57 25.18 -3.58 26.95
CA TYR A 57 26.59 -3.26 27.17
C TYR A 57 26.93 -3.16 28.66
N MET A 58 26.12 -2.47 29.47
CA MET A 58 26.30 -2.38 30.92
C MET A 58 26.21 -3.75 31.59
N LEU A 59 25.27 -4.61 31.21
CA LEU A 59 25.16 -5.99 31.70
C LEU A 59 26.43 -6.78 31.41
N SER A 60 26.94 -6.68 30.18
CA SER A 60 28.18 -7.34 29.78
C SER A 60 29.38 -6.86 30.59
N GLU A 61 29.54 -5.54 30.76
CA GLU A 61 30.68 -4.94 31.52
C GLU A 61 30.59 -5.29 33.01
N PHE A 62 29.40 -5.24 33.62
CA PHE A 62 29.22 -5.62 35.01
C PHE A 62 29.56 -7.11 35.22
N LYS A 63 29.12 -7.97 34.35
CA LYS A 63 29.44 -9.41 34.40
C LYS A 63 30.96 -9.67 34.28
N LYS A 64 31.66 -8.89 33.45
CA LYS A 64 33.14 -8.97 33.33
C LYS A 64 33.84 -8.50 34.59
N GLN A 65 33.35 -7.43 35.24
CA GLN A 65 33.96 -6.83 36.40
C GLN A 65 33.72 -7.61 37.69
N GLU A 66 32.46 -8.03 37.88
CA GLU A 66 32.02 -8.59 39.17
C GLU A 66 31.69 -10.10 39.09
N GLY A 67 31.70 -10.71 37.92
CA GLY A 67 31.35 -12.10 37.72
C GLY A 67 29.87 -12.43 37.93
N VAL A 68 29.01 -11.41 38.09
CA VAL A 68 27.61 -11.54 38.45
C VAL A 68 26.74 -11.19 37.24
N ASP A 69 25.73 -12.02 36.96
CA ASP A 69 24.77 -11.79 35.89
C ASP A 69 23.51 -11.11 36.43
N LEU A 70 23.26 -9.87 36.00
CA LEU A 70 22.10 -9.08 36.41
C LEU A 70 20.87 -9.30 35.49
N SER A 71 20.97 -10.11 34.46
CA SER A 71 19.89 -10.25 33.45
C SER A 71 18.58 -10.85 34.00
N THR A 72 18.62 -11.48 35.17
CA THR A 72 17.46 -12.07 35.86
C THR A 72 16.96 -11.19 37.02
N ASP A 73 17.70 -10.18 37.41
CA ASP A 73 17.35 -9.25 38.52
C ASP A 73 16.51 -8.09 37.95
N LYS A 74 15.17 -8.18 38.11
CA LYS A 74 14.24 -7.16 37.60
C LYS A 74 14.49 -5.76 38.14
N MET A 75 14.93 -5.63 39.42
CA MET A 75 15.19 -4.32 40.01
C MET A 75 16.48 -3.72 39.46
N ALA A 76 17.53 -4.53 39.31
CA ALA A 76 18.76 -4.10 38.67
C ALA A 76 18.53 -3.71 37.20
N LEU A 77 17.78 -4.51 36.44
CA LEU A 77 17.43 -4.22 35.05
C LEU A 77 16.69 -2.89 34.87
N GLN A 78 15.73 -2.61 35.75
CA GLN A 78 14.99 -1.34 35.69
C GLN A 78 15.94 -0.15 35.91
N ARG A 79 16.82 -0.25 36.89
CA ARG A 79 17.82 0.81 37.18
C ARG A 79 18.84 0.97 36.07
N LEU A 80 19.24 -0.13 35.41
CA LEU A 80 20.10 -0.09 34.22
C LEU A 80 19.41 0.60 33.06
N LYS A 81 18.14 0.31 32.79
CA LYS A 81 17.35 0.98 31.72
C LYS A 81 17.23 2.48 31.94
N GLU A 82 16.90 2.89 33.16
CA GLU A 82 16.81 4.32 33.51
C GLU A 82 18.18 5.04 33.36
N ALA A 83 19.27 4.36 33.75
CA ALA A 83 20.62 4.88 33.56
C ALA A 83 21.05 4.92 32.09
N ALA A 84 20.61 3.95 31.28
CA ALA A 84 20.84 3.90 29.83
C ALA A 84 20.17 5.08 29.12
N GLU A 85 18.89 5.32 29.40
CA GLU A 85 18.14 6.44 28.84
C GLU A 85 18.79 7.79 29.25
N LYS A 86 19.14 7.93 30.50
CA LYS A 86 19.86 9.12 30.99
C LYS A 86 21.17 9.32 30.22
N ALA A 87 22.00 8.28 30.13
CA ALA A 87 23.27 8.32 29.41
C ALA A 87 23.08 8.67 27.92
N LYS A 88 22.10 8.08 27.22
CA LYS A 88 21.74 8.43 25.85
C LYS A 88 21.45 9.93 25.71
N LYS A 89 20.62 10.48 26.59
CA LYS A 89 20.25 11.91 26.58
C LYS A 89 21.47 12.79 26.81
N GLU A 90 22.31 12.47 27.78
CA GLU A 90 23.55 13.24 28.09
C GLU A 90 24.56 13.19 26.94
N LEU A 91 24.73 12.02 26.29
CA LEU A 91 25.63 11.85 25.15
C LEU A 91 25.15 12.55 23.86
N SER A 92 23.94 13.05 23.82
CA SER A 92 23.49 13.92 22.73
C SER A 92 24.17 15.30 22.76
N SER A 93 24.62 15.76 23.92
CA SER A 93 25.31 17.04 24.11
C SER A 93 26.77 16.89 24.57
N ALA A 94 27.04 15.90 25.42
CA ALA A 94 28.39 15.66 25.98
C ALA A 94 29.13 14.56 25.19
N THR A 95 30.44 14.55 25.20
CA THR A 95 31.28 13.50 24.57
C THR A 95 31.50 12.29 25.48
N THR A 96 31.21 12.42 26.78
CA THR A 96 31.36 11.38 27.79
C THR A 96 30.36 11.59 28.90
N THR A 97 29.81 10.50 29.45
CA THR A 97 28.97 10.50 30.65
C THR A 97 29.43 9.45 31.64
N ASN A 98 29.21 9.68 32.93
CA ASN A 98 29.47 8.71 34.00
C ASN A 98 28.16 8.05 34.42
N ILE A 99 28.15 6.72 34.43
CA ILE A 99 27.04 5.88 34.89
C ILE A 99 27.45 5.32 36.26
N ASN A 100 26.82 5.81 37.34
CA ASN A 100 27.11 5.39 38.72
C ASN A 100 25.82 4.85 39.36
N LEU A 101 25.81 3.53 39.65
CA LEU A 101 24.69 2.81 40.24
C LEU A 101 25.12 2.12 41.52
N PRO A 102 25.12 2.86 42.65
CA PRO A 102 25.47 2.28 43.94
C PRO A 102 24.42 1.22 44.36
N PHE A 103 24.90 0.15 45.01
CA PHE A 103 24.06 -0.93 45.53
C PHE A 103 23.16 -1.53 44.43
N ILE A 104 23.74 -1.85 43.27
CA ILE A 104 22.98 -2.38 42.13
C ILE A 104 22.43 -3.79 42.42
N THR A 105 23.18 -4.59 43.13
CA THR A 105 22.80 -5.90 43.64
C THR A 105 23.57 -6.24 44.93
N ALA A 106 23.15 -7.35 45.59
CA ALA A 106 23.85 -7.88 46.77
C ALA A 106 24.21 -9.36 46.51
N THR A 107 25.44 -9.72 46.86
CA THR A 107 25.95 -11.09 46.78
C THR A 107 26.32 -11.62 48.16
N SER A 108 26.77 -12.87 48.29
CA SER A 108 27.32 -13.43 49.50
C SER A 108 28.56 -12.69 50.02
N GLU A 109 29.24 -11.97 49.15
CA GLU A 109 30.42 -11.13 49.47
C GLU A 109 30.06 -9.70 49.91
N GLY A 110 28.76 -9.35 49.82
CA GLY A 110 28.28 -8.02 50.15
C GLY A 110 27.63 -7.28 48.98
N PRO A 111 27.31 -5.98 49.19
CA PRO A 111 26.72 -5.16 48.15
C PRO A 111 27.70 -4.88 47.02
N LYS A 112 27.22 -4.93 45.79
CA LYS A 112 27.98 -4.58 44.59
C LYS A 112 27.52 -3.24 44.03
N HIS A 113 28.46 -2.50 43.44
CA HIS A 113 28.22 -1.19 42.84
C HIS A 113 28.66 -1.23 41.39
N PHE A 114 28.03 -0.42 40.55
CA PHE A 114 28.46 -0.29 39.16
C PHE A 114 28.82 1.16 38.87
N ASP A 115 30.01 1.37 38.38
CA ASP A 115 30.54 2.67 37.98
C ASP A 115 31.31 2.51 36.66
N MET A 116 30.89 3.25 35.63
CA MET A 116 31.57 3.25 34.35
C MET A 116 31.45 4.60 33.65
N ASN A 117 32.43 4.91 32.80
CA ASN A 117 32.35 6.01 31.86
C ASN A 117 31.94 5.47 30.48
N LEU A 118 30.91 6.06 29.88
CA LEU A 118 30.48 5.79 28.53
C LEU A 118 30.81 7.00 27.65
N THR A 119 31.53 6.77 26.56
CA THR A 119 31.86 7.82 25.58
C THR A 119 30.82 7.81 24.43
N ARG A 120 30.61 8.98 23.78
CA ARG A 120 29.78 9.08 22.60
C ARG A 120 30.29 8.16 21.50
N ALA A 121 31.60 8.07 21.26
CA ALA A 121 32.15 7.16 20.24
C ALA A 121 31.79 5.70 20.50
N LYS A 122 31.76 5.26 21.79
CA LYS A 122 31.31 3.90 22.12
C LYS A 122 29.81 3.73 21.95
N PHE A 123 29.03 4.75 22.30
CA PHE A 123 27.59 4.76 22.06
C PHE A 123 27.27 4.68 20.56
N ASP A 124 27.94 5.47 19.73
CA ASP A 124 27.77 5.45 18.26
C ASP A 124 28.16 4.08 17.67
N GLU A 125 29.22 3.45 18.18
CA GLU A 125 29.61 2.07 17.80
C GLU A 125 28.50 1.05 18.12
N LEU A 126 27.94 1.12 19.35
CA LEU A 126 26.91 0.19 19.80
C LEU A 126 25.59 0.33 19.05
N THR A 127 25.28 1.52 18.56
CA THR A 127 23.99 1.87 17.97
C THR A 127 24.05 2.09 16.46
N HIS A 128 25.21 1.87 15.83
CA HIS A 128 25.42 2.08 14.40
C HIS A 128 24.39 1.36 13.53
N ASP A 129 24.10 0.10 13.87
CA ASP A 129 23.10 -0.71 13.14
C ASP A 129 21.68 -0.12 13.22
N LEU A 130 21.31 0.54 14.32
CA LEU A 130 20.01 1.20 14.46
C LEU A 130 19.93 2.46 13.60
N VAL A 131 21.01 3.24 13.55
CA VAL A 131 21.08 4.42 12.68
C VAL A 131 21.00 4.02 11.20
N GLU A 132 21.70 2.95 10.80
CA GLU A 132 21.65 2.44 9.42
C GLU A 132 20.25 1.94 9.01
N LYS A 133 19.50 1.35 9.92
CA LYS A 133 18.12 0.90 9.66
C LYS A 133 17.15 2.04 9.28
N THR A 134 17.49 3.29 9.59
CA THR A 134 16.66 4.43 9.16
C THR A 134 16.77 4.73 7.66
N ALA A 135 17.81 4.23 7.00
CA ALA A 135 18.07 4.54 5.59
C ALA A 135 17.03 3.93 4.63
N GLU A 136 16.59 2.70 4.91
CA GLU A 136 15.63 2.01 4.04
C GLU A 136 14.28 2.75 3.96
N PRO A 137 13.61 3.11 5.08
CA PRO A 137 12.36 3.87 5.03
C PRO A 137 12.51 5.23 4.34
N VAL A 138 13.62 5.94 4.54
CA VAL A 138 13.88 7.21 3.85
C VAL A 138 13.96 7.02 2.34
N THR A 139 14.71 6.02 1.88
CA THR A 139 14.85 5.72 0.45
C THR A 139 13.50 5.33 -0.16
N ARG A 140 12.73 4.53 0.56
CA ARG A 140 11.39 4.10 0.14
C ARG A 140 10.42 5.28 0.03
N ALA A 141 10.37 6.15 1.04
CA ALA A 141 9.50 7.31 1.02
C ALA A 141 9.79 8.25 -0.16
N LEU A 142 11.07 8.49 -0.47
CA LEU A 142 11.47 9.29 -1.64
C LEU A 142 11.05 8.63 -2.95
N ALA A 143 11.27 7.32 -3.08
CA ALA A 143 10.88 6.57 -4.27
C ALA A 143 9.36 6.56 -4.48
N ASP A 144 8.59 6.34 -3.41
CA ASP A 144 7.13 6.34 -3.44
C ASP A 144 6.55 7.72 -3.77
N ALA A 145 7.20 8.80 -3.33
CA ALA A 145 6.85 10.17 -3.69
C ALA A 145 7.31 10.54 -5.13
N GLY A 146 8.06 9.68 -5.81
CA GLY A 146 8.58 9.94 -7.16
C GLY A 146 9.62 11.06 -7.22
N ILE A 147 10.33 11.34 -6.12
CA ILE A 147 11.31 12.42 -6.03
C ILE A 147 12.69 11.94 -5.58
N THR A 148 13.68 12.77 -5.84
CA THR A 148 15.06 12.60 -5.36
C THR A 148 15.30 13.46 -4.11
N ALA A 149 16.30 13.12 -3.30
CA ALA A 149 16.69 13.91 -2.14
C ALA A 149 17.06 15.36 -2.47
N SER A 150 17.56 15.64 -3.70
CA SER A 150 17.90 17.00 -4.15
C SER A 150 16.70 17.92 -4.33
N GLU A 151 15.51 17.36 -4.60
CA GLU A 151 14.27 18.09 -4.78
C GLU A 151 13.61 18.50 -3.46
N LEU A 152 14.09 17.94 -2.34
CA LEU A 152 13.63 18.39 -1.02
C LEU A 152 14.04 19.84 -0.78
N GLY A 153 13.11 20.68 -0.38
CA GLY A 153 13.37 22.03 0.11
C GLY A 153 13.97 21.99 1.53
N GLN A 154 13.35 21.25 2.41
CA GLN A 154 13.72 21.12 3.81
C GLN A 154 13.61 19.68 4.32
N VAL A 155 14.32 19.40 5.44
CA VAL A 155 14.15 18.19 6.24
C VAL A 155 13.86 18.62 7.68
N LEU A 156 12.76 18.15 8.25
CA LEU A 156 12.31 18.47 9.59
C LEU A 156 12.57 17.30 10.52
N LEU A 157 13.17 17.57 11.67
CA LEU A 157 13.40 16.56 12.70
C LEU A 157 12.29 16.60 13.75
N VAL A 158 11.70 15.44 14.01
CA VAL A 158 10.66 15.20 15.00
C VAL A 158 11.05 13.99 15.83
N GLY A 159 10.59 13.94 17.09
CA GLY A 159 10.94 12.88 18.04
C GLY A 159 12.26 13.10 18.74
N GLY A 160 12.29 12.78 20.03
CA GLY A 160 13.46 13.05 20.92
C GLY A 160 14.75 12.37 20.50
N SER A 161 14.66 11.19 19.84
CA SER A 161 15.82 10.43 19.39
C SER A 161 16.56 11.08 18.21
N THR A 162 15.94 12.04 17.52
CA THR A 162 16.61 12.86 16.50
C THR A 162 17.65 13.83 17.07
N ARG A 163 17.73 13.96 18.39
CA ARG A 163 18.80 14.72 19.07
C ARG A 163 20.15 14.01 19.01
N ILE A 164 20.16 12.71 18.76
CA ILE A 164 21.40 11.90 18.65
C ILE A 164 22.24 12.41 17.47
N PRO A 165 23.50 12.83 17.69
CA PRO A 165 24.32 13.40 16.63
C PRO A 165 24.50 12.47 15.42
N ALA A 166 24.73 11.16 15.64
CA ALA A 166 24.87 10.17 14.58
C ALA A 166 23.63 10.08 13.68
N VAL A 167 22.41 10.25 14.24
CA VAL A 167 21.16 10.31 13.49
C VAL A 167 21.14 11.55 12.58
N GLN A 168 21.50 12.72 13.12
CA GLN A 168 21.53 13.96 12.34
C GLN A 168 22.58 13.90 11.21
N ASP A 169 23.73 13.28 11.47
CA ASP A 169 24.78 13.08 10.48
C ASP A 169 24.29 12.13 9.35
N LYS A 170 23.55 11.08 9.72
CA LYS A 170 22.94 10.16 8.75
C LYS A 170 21.92 10.88 7.87
N VAL A 171 21.06 11.70 8.43
CA VAL A 171 20.09 12.51 7.67
C VAL A 171 20.82 13.43 6.68
N ARG A 172 21.87 14.13 7.10
CA ARG A 172 22.69 14.97 6.21
C ARG A 172 23.33 14.15 5.09
N GLN A 173 23.86 12.99 5.42
CA GLN A 173 24.50 12.11 4.42
C GLN A 173 23.50 11.66 3.35
N MET A 174 22.28 11.31 3.75
CA MET A 174 21.28 10.78 2.84
C MET A 174 20.60 11.87 1.99
N THR A 175 20.36 13.03 2.57
CA THR A 175 19.57 14.09 1.92
C THR A 175 20.41 15.22 1.32
N GLY A 176 21.66 15.35 1.76
CA GLY A 176 22.51 16.51 1.42
C GLY A 176 22.03 17.83 2.01
N LYS A 177 21.02 17.79 2.89
CA LYS A 177 20.41 18.98 3.52
C LYS A 177 20.78 19.05 5.00
N GLU A 178 20.94 20.27 5.53
CA GLU A 178 21.01 20.46 6.98
C GLU A 178 19.59 20.35 7.55
N PRO A 179 19.34 19.39 8.46
CA PRO A 179 17.98 19.23 8.99
C PRO A 179 17.58 20.37 9.91
N SER A 180 16.34 20.82 9.81
CA SER A 180 15.79 21.88 10.66
C SER A 180 15.58 21.37 12.10
N LYS A 181 16.01 22.21 13.05
CA LYS A 181 15.91 22.00 14.51
C LYS A 181 15.22 23.20 15.17
N SER A 182 14.44 23.97 14.42
CA SER A 182 13.86 25.22 14.90
C SER A 182 12.81 24.99 16.00
N LEU A 183 12.17 23.84 16.02
CA LEU A 183 11.25 23.44 17.08
C LEU A 183 11.89 22.39 18.02
N ASN A 184 11.31 22.29 19.22
CA ASN A 184 11.61 21.20 20.12
C ASN A 184 11.04 19.89 19.55
N PRO A 185 11.87 18.91 19.16
CA PRO A 185 11.39 17.70 18.51
C PRO A 185 10.49 16.85 19.43
N ASP A 186 10.57 17.00 20.75
CA ASP A 186 9.70 16.31 21.71
C ASP A 186 8.28 16.89 21.75
N GLU A 187 8.09 18.15 21.32
CA GLU A 187 6.81 18.88 21.41
C GLU A 187 6.10 19.03 20.07
N CYS A 188 6.77 18.75 18.95
CA CYS A 188 6.26 19.00 17.61
C CYS A 188 4.88 18.36 17.37
N VAL A 189 4.70 17.10 17.79
CA VAL A 189 3.43 16.36 17.61
C VAL A 189 2.30 17.01 18.42
N ALA A 190 2.58 17.35 19.68
CA ALA A 190 1.58 17.98 20.57
C ALA A 190 1.18 19.37 20.05
N LEU A 191 2.14 20.15 19.55
CA LEU A 191 1.87 21.45 18.92
C LEU A 191 1.04 21.30 17.64
N GLY A 192 1.40 20.36 16.77
CA GLY A 192 0.65 20.06 15.55
C GLY A 192 -0.78 19.60 15.86
N ALA A 193 -0.95 18.72 16.83
CA ALA A 193 -2.26 18.27 17.28
C ALA A 193 -3.12 19.41 17.84
N SER A 194 -2.52 20.37 18.56
CA SER A 194 -3.23 21.53 19.08
C SER A 194 -3.70 22.47 17.96
N VAL A 195 -2.90 22.67 16.91
CA VAL A 195 -3.29 23.46 15.72
C VAL A 195 -4.46 22.79 15.00
N GLN A 196 -4.39 21.47 14.77
CA GLN A 196 -5.47 20.72 14.15
C GLN A 196 -6.74 20.70 15.00
N GLY A 197 -6.61 20.58 16.32
CA GLY A 197 -7.73 20.68 17.26
C GLY A 197 -8.39 22.05 17.25
N GLY A 198 -7.60 23.14 17.20
CA GLY A 198 -8.09 24.50 17.08
C GLY A 198 -8.87 24.72 15.78
N LYS A 199 -8.37 24.18 14.67
CA LYS A 199 -9.08 24.22 13.38
C LYS A 199 -10.44 23.51 13.45
N LEU A 200 -10.48 22.30 14.00
CA LEU A 200 -11.72 21.53 14.17
C LEU A 200 -12.71 22.23 15.12
N ALA A 201 -12.22 23.00 16.09
CA ALA A 201 -13.04 23.81 16.98
C ALA A 201 -13.50 25.13 16.36
N GLY A 202 -13.00 25.51 15.17
CA GLY A 202 -13.32 26.77 14.51
C GLY A 202 -12.58 27.97 15.06
N ASP A 203 -11.43 27.80 15.70
CA ASP A 203 -10.61 28.89 16.22
C ASP A 203 -10.02 29.73 15.09
N ALA A 204 -10.29 31.02 15.05
CA ALA A 204 -9.84 31.96 14.01
C ALA A 204 -8.30 32.07 13.91
N GLY A 205 -7.55 31.64 14.92
CA GLY A 205 -6.08 31.64 14.94
C GLY A 205 -5.44 30.38 14.37
N ALA A 206 -6.22 29.33 14.09
CA ALA A 206 -5.70 28.02 13.64
C ALA A 206 -5.42 27.96 12.11
N GLY A 207 -5.77 29.01 11.36
CA GLY A 207 -5.60 29.09 9.89
C GLY A 207 -6.53 28.15 9.12
N ASP A 208 -6.55 28.31 7.80
CA ASP A 208 -7.34 27.52 6.85
C ASP A 208 -6.49 26.39 6.19
N ILE A 209 -5.58 25.78 6.95
CA ILE A 209 -4.72 24.73 6.43
C ILE A 209 -5.57 23.51 6.05
N LEU A 210 -5.52 23.10 4.79
CA LEU A 210 -6.09 21.84 4.33
C LEU A 210 -5.01 20.74 4.41
N LEU A 211 -5.25 19.74 5.25
CA LEU A 211 -4.39 18.55 5.33
C LEU A 211 -5.03 17.43 4.50
N LEU A 212 -4.31 16.97 3.50
CA LEU A 212 -4.66 15.79 2.69
C LEU A 212 -3.72 14.65 3.06
N ASP A 213 -4.28 13.55 3.49
CA ASP A 213 -3.54 12.34 3.86
C ASP A 213 -3.62 11.29 2.75
N VAL A 214 -2.92 10.17 2.89
CA VAL A 214 -2.86 9.09 1.90
C VAL A 214 -3.18 7.72 2.51
N THR A 215 -3.62 6.80 1.64
CA THR A 215 -3.80 5.40 2.04
C THR A 215 -2.44 4.72 2.24
N PRO A 216 -2.19 4.01 3.35
CA PRO A 216 -0.88 3.38 3.62
C PRO A 216 -0.61 2.15 2.75
N LEU A 217 -1.65 1.47 2.27
CA LEU A 217 -1.60 0.27 1.43
C LEU A 217 -2.71 0.28 0.40
N SER A 218 -2.51 -0.48 -0.69
CA SER A 218 -3.51 -0.69 -1.73
C SER A 218 -4.74 -1.44 -1.19
N LEU A 219 -5.92 -1.07 -1.69
CA LEU A 219 -7.19 -1.73 -1.40
C LEU A 219 -7.70 -2.44 -2.65
N SER A 220 -8.08 -3.69 -2.49
CA SER A 220 -8.43 -4.60 -3.57
C SER A 220 -9.66 -5.43 -3.22
N ILE A 221 -10.28 -6.03 -4.23
CA ILE A 221 -11.22 -7.13 -4.05
C ILE A 221 -10.64 -8.42 -4.63
N GLU A 222 -11.07 -9.54 -4.07
CA GLU A 222 -10.77 -10.85 -4.65
C GLU A 222 -11.60 -11.09 -5.92
N THR A 223 -10.91 -11.47 -6.98
CA THR A 223 -11.51 -11.82 -8.28
C THR A 223 -11.19 -13.25 -8.69
N MET A 224 -11.64 -13.67 -9.87
CA MET A 224 -11.49 -15.03 -10.36
C MET A 224 -10.02 -15.48 -10.32
N GLY A 225 -9.79 -16.68 -9.77
CA GLY A 225 -8.43 -17.21 -9.56
C GLY A 225 -7.76 -16.76 -8.27
N GLY A 226 -8.49 -16.08 -7.35
CA GLY A 226 -7.96 -15.58 -6.08
C GLY A 226 -7.07 -14.35 -6.24
N VAL A 227 -7.13 -13.69 -7.39
CA VAL A 227 -6.34 -12.49 -7.70
C VAL A 227 -6.89 -11.30 -6.91
N ALA A 228 -5.99 -10.49 -6.32
CA ALA A 228 -6.33 -9.21 -5.72
C ALA A 228 -6.38 -8.13 -6.80
N THR A 229 -7.58 -7.76 -7.23
CA THR A 229 -7.77 -6.67 -8.21
C THR A 229 -7.84 -5.34 -7.48
N ARG A 230 -6.85 -4.48 -7.73
CA ARG A 230 -6.71 -3.18 -7.06
C ARG A 230 -7.70 -2.16 -7.60
N LEU A 231 -8.37 -1.44 -6.69
CA LEU A 231 -9.20 -0.28 -7.00
C LEU A 231 -8.57 1.01 -6.46
N ILE A 232 -7.94 0.95 -5.29
CA ILE A 232 -7.21 2.07 -4.70
C ILE A 232 -5.75 1.65 -4.55
N GLU A 233 -4.84 2.41 -5.14
CA GLU A 233 -3.40 2.18 -5.01
C GLU A 233 -2.87 2.76 -3.68
N ARG A 234 -1.78 2.21 -3.19
CA ARG A 234 -1.03 2.78 -2.06
C ARG A 234 -0.65 4.23 -2.31
N ASN A 235 -0.63 5.04 -1.28
CA ASN A 235 -0.35 6.48 -1.35
C ASN A 235 -1.35 7.28 -2.20
N THR A 236 -2.59 6.77 -2.37
CA THR A 236 -3.67 7.57 -2.94
C THR A 236 -4.17 8.59 -1.92
N THR A 237 -4.19 9.87 -2.30
CA THR A 237 -4.71 10.96 -1.46
C THR A 237 -6.17 10.72 -1.06
N ILE A 238 -6.51 10.97 0.19
CA ILE A 238 -7.86 10.86 0.73
C ILE A 238 -8.39 12.26 1.15
N PRO A 239 -9.72 12.50 1.03
CA PRO A 239 -10.78 11.56 0.66
C PRO A 239 -10.75 11.17 -0.83
N THR A 240 -11.14 9.92 -1.14
CA THR A 240 -11.17 9.43 -2.53
C THR A 240 -12.30 8.44 -2.75
N LYS A 241 -12.78 8.39 -4.00
CA LYS A 241 -13.82 7.45 -4.44
C LYS A 241 -13.44 6.84 -5.78
N LYS A 242 -13.43 5.51 -5.87
CA LYS A 242 -13.14 4.76 -7.09
C LYS A 242 -14.16 3.66 -7.28
N SER A 243 -14.64 3.50 -8.53
CA SER A 243 -15.58 2.46 -8.92
C SER A 243 -15.05 1.66 -10.10
N GLN A 244 -15.37 0.38 -10.11
CA GLN A 244 -15.07 -0.51 -11.23
C GLN A 244 -16.21 -1.52 -11.42
N ILE A 245 -16.53 -1.86 -12.69
CA ILE A 245 -17.55 -2.82 -13.03
C ILE A 245 -16.93 -4.21 -13.12
N PHE A 246 -17.53 -5.15 -12.42
CA PHE A 246 -17.22 -6.58 -12.43
C PHE A 246 -18.42 -7.38 -12.95
N SER A 247 -18.27 -8.69 -13.08
CA SER A 247 -19.33 -9.58 -13.51
C SER A 247 -19.29 -10.92 -12.78
N THR A 248 -20.30 -11.76 -13.02
CA THR A 248 -20.36 -13.13 -12.48
C THR A 248 -19.35 -14.06 -13.15
N ALA A 249 -18.76 -14.97 -12.36
CA ALA A 249 -17.77 -15.95 -12.81
C ALA A 249 -18.39 -17.25 -13.35
N ALA A 250 -19.68 -17.52 -13.03
CA ALA A 250 -20.39 -18.74 -13.44
C ALA A 250 -21.76 -18.41 -14.02
N ASP A 251 -22.25 -19.33 -14.86
CA ASP A 251 -23.60 -19.23 -15.43
C ASP A 251 -24.67 -19.36 -14.33
N ASN A 252 -25.75 -18.59 -14.47
CA ASN A 252 -26.87 -18.56 -13.53
C ASN A 252 -26.49 -18.26 -12.08
N GLN A 253 -25.38 -17.57 -11.87
CA GLN A 253 -24.93 -17.11 -10.55
C GLN A 253 -25.85 -16.00 -10.05
N THR A 254 -26.55 -16.25 -8.94
CA THR A 254 -27.56 -15.32 -8.37
C THR A 254 -27.02 -14.47 -7.22
N ALA A 255 -25.76 -14.66 -6.83
CA ALA A 255 -25.10 -13.92 -5.78
C ALA A 255 -23.58 -13.83 -6.04
N VAL A 256 -22.95 -12.79 -5.51
CA VAL A 256 -21.48 -12.64 -5.49
C VAL A 256 -21.01 -12.33 -4.07
N ASP A 257 -19.92 -12.95 -3.67
CA ASP A 257 -19.23 -12.64 -2.43
C ASP A 257 -18.10 -11.65 -2.73
N ILE A 258 -18.09 -10.52 -2.04
CA ILE A 258 -17.07 -9.48 -2.17
C ILE A 258 -16.15 -9.59 -0.98
N ASN A 259 -14.94 -10.09 -1.19
CA ASN A 259 -13.86 -10.12 -0.20
C ASN A 259 -12.97 -8.90 -0.40
N VAL A 260 -12.96 -8.00 0.58
CA VAL A 260 -12.16 -6.77 0.57
C VAL A 260 -10.84 -7.05 1.26
N VAL A 261 -9.74 -6.78 0.56
CA VAL A 261 -8.39 -7.05 1.05
C VAL A 261 -7.50 -5.80 0.96
N GLN A 262 -6.53 -5.73 1.87
CA GLN A 262 -5.53 -4.65 1.95
C GLN A 262 -4.12 -5.24 1.88
N GLY A 263 -3.28 -4.67 1.03
CA GLY A 263 -1.88 -5.06 0.87
C GLY A 263 -1.39 -5.01 -0.57
N GLU A 264 -0.12 -5.36 -0.76
CA GLU A 264 0.58 -5.21 -2.05
C GLU A 264 0.78 -6.53 -2.80
N ARG A 265 0.37 -7.68 -2.22
CA ARG A 265 0.49 -8.99 -2.86
C ARG A 265 -0.54 -9.16 -3.98
N GLN A 266 -0.20 -9.93 -5.01
CA GLN A 266 -1.06 -10.16 -6.17
C GLN A 266 -2.27 -11.06 -5.89
N PHE A 267 -2.26 -11.81 -4.76
CA PHE A 267 -3.32 -12.75 -4.39
C PHE A 267 -4.03 -12.31 -3.12
N ALA A 268 -5.36 -12.43 -3.11
CA ALA A 268 -6.19 -12.02 -1.98
C ALA A 268 -5.82 -12.73 -0.67
N ARG A 269 -5.49 -14.04 -0.74
CA ARG A 269 -5.08 -14.85 0.41
C ARG A 269 -3.78 -14.41 1.08
N ASP A 270 -2.91 -13.72 0.33
CA ASP A 270 -1.61 -13.25 0.79
C ASP A 270 -1.67 -11.80 1.28
N ASN A 271 -2.86 -11.19 1.25
CA ASN A 271 -3.19 -9.87 1.78
C ASN A 271 -4.08 -9.98 3.01
N LYS A 272 -4.21 -8.89 3.76
CA LYS A 272 -5.11 -8.84 4.92
C LYS A 272 -6.55 -8.67 4.47
N SER A 273 -7.42 -9.62 4.82
CA SER A 273 -8.88 -9.43 4.65
C SER A 273 -9.38 -8.39 5.64
N LEU A 274 -10.03 -7.36 5.12
CA LEU A 274 -10.69 -6.30 5.91
C LEU A 274 -12.14 -6.63 6.20
N GLY A 275 -12.75 -7.49 5.40
CA GLY A 275 -14.11 -7.94 5.55
C GLY A 275 -14.68 -8.55 4.27
N GLN A 276 -15.80 -9.23 4.44
CA GLN A 276 -16.51 -9.88 3.34
C GLN A 276 -18.00 -9.58 3.44
N PHE A 277 -18.66 -9.33 2.33
CA PHE A 277 -20.11 -9.19 2.25
C PHE A 277 -20.64 -9.81 0.97
N ARG A 278 -21.96 -10.06 0.93
CA ARG A 278 -22.59 -10.77 -0.17
C ARG A 278 -23.69 -9.91 -0.79
N LEU A 279 -23.63 -9.79 -2.11
CA LEU A 279 -24.69 -9.21 -2.92
C LEU A 279 -25.56 -10.36 -3.51
N ASP A 280 -26.81 -10.45 -3.06
CA ASP A 280 -27.78 -11.46 -3.47
C ASP A 280 -28.82 -10.90 -4.43
N GLY A 281 -29.48 -11.82 -5.15
CA GLY A 281 -30.64 -11.51 -5.99
C GLY A 281 -30.27 -10.90 -7.35
N ILE A 282 -29.11 -11.27 -7.85
CA ILE A 282 -28.72 -11.06 -9.25
C ILE A 282 -29.60 -11.99 -10.10
N PRO A 283 -30.24 -11.50 -11.18
CA PRO A 283 -31.02 -12.36 -12.06
C PRO A 283 -30.15 -13.44 -12.70
N PRO A 284 -30.65 -14.70 -12.80
CA PRO A 284 -29.93 -15.74 -13.51
C PRO A 284 -29.61 -15.33 -14.93
N ALA A 285 -28.34 -15.34 -15.29
CA ALA A 285 -27.84 -14.99 -16.61
C ALA A 285 -26.57 -15.77 -16.91
N ARG A 286 -26.11 -15.77 -18.15
CA ARG A 286 -24.79 -16.30 -18.50
C ARG A 286 -23.71 -15.47 -17.77
N ARG A 287 -22.62 -16.12 -17.40
CA ARG A 287 -21.44 -15.43 -16.80
C ARG A 287 -20.99 -14.26 -17.68
N GLY A 288 -20.51 -13.21 -17.10
CA GLY A 288 -20.06 -12.01 -17.81
C GLY A 288 -21.18 -11.07 -18.27
N VAL A 289 -22.48 -11.43 -18.11
CA VAL A 289 -23.62 -10.58 -18.48
C VAL A 289 -24.04 -9.64 -17.37
N PRO A 290 -24.18 -10.06 -16.09
CA PRO A 290 -24.49 -9.14 -15.01
C PRO A 290 -23.39 -8.10 -14.82
N GLN A 291 -23.77 -6.85 -14.58
CA GLN A 291 -22.85 -5.75 -14.31
C GLN A 291 -22.93 -5.35 -12.85
N ILE A 292 -21.85 -5.59 -12.12
CA ILE A 292 -21.76 -5.34 -10.69
C ILE A 292 -20.73 -4.23 -10.49
N GLU A 293 -21.19 -3.04 -10.14
CA GLU A 293 -20.34 -1.91 -9.81
C GLU A 293 -19.85 -2.05 -8.36
N VAL A 294 -18.56 -2.18 -8.17
CA VAL A 294 -17.93 -2.13 -6.85
C VAL A 294 -17.30 -0.77 -6.66
N THR A 295 -17.67 -0.10 -5.57
CA THR A 295 -17.21 1.24 -5.24
C THR A 295 -16.49 1.22 -3.90
N PHE A 296 -15.29 1.78 -3.87
CA PHE A 296 -14.56 2.15 -2.66
C PHE A 296 -14.72 3.65 -2.43
N ASP A 297 -15.17 4.03 -1.25
CA ASP A 297 -15.38 5.41 -0.81
C ASP A 297 -14.64 5.61 0.52
N ILE A 298 -13.56 6.39 0.51
CA ILE A 298 -12.70 6.64 1.67
C ILE A 298 -12.88 8.09 2.08
N ASP A 299 -13.31 8.31 3.30
CA ASP A 299 -13.48 9.66 3.84
C ASP A 299 -12.15 10.29 4.30
N ALA A 300 -12.18 11.56 4.70
CA ALA A 300 -11.02 12.30 5.20
C ALA A 300 -10.44 11.74 6.52
N ASN A 301 -11.15 10.84 7.20
CA ASN A 301 -10.69 10.16 8.41
C ASN A 301 -10.13 8.76 8.13
N GLY A 302 -10.06 8.37 6.85
CA GLY A 302 -9.59 7.05 6.44
C GLY A 302 -10.61 5.91 6.66
N ILE A 303 -11.90 6.24 6.91
CA ILE A 303 -12.95 5.23 7.01
C ILE A 303 -13.30 4.76 5.60
N VAL A 304 -13.20 3.45 5.37
CA VAL A 304 -13.42 2.83 4.07
C VAL A 304 -14.83 2.25 4.01
N ASN A 305 -15.65 2.76 3.09
CA ASN A 305 -16.94 2.17 2.73
C ASN A 305 -16.80 1.46 1.39
N VAL A 306 -17.18 0.19 1.34
CA VAL A 306 -17.19 -0.59 0.09
C VAL A 306 -18.61 -1.02 -0.20
N SER A 307 -19.10 -0.66 -1.38
CA SER A 307 -20.43 -1.08 -1.85
C SER A 307 -20.31 -1.90 -3.16
N ALA A 308 -21.26 -2.81 -3.35
CA ALA A 308 -21.45 -3.56 -4.58
C ALA A 308 -22.89 -3.40 -5.02
N LYS A 309 -23.09 -2.97 -6.26
CA LYS A 309 -24.41 -2.70 -6.85
C LYS A 309 -24.60 -3.44 -8.17
N ASP A 310 -25.65 -4.24 -8.25
CA ASP A 310 -26.09 -4.79 -9.54
C ASP A 310 -26.80 -3.70 -10.36
N LEU A 311 -26.18 -3.30 -11.46
CA LEU A 311 -26.70 -2.22 -12.32
C LEU A 311 -28.00 -2.61 -13.05
N GLY A 312 -28.26 -3.91 -13.20
CA GLY A 312 -29.48 -4.42 -13.83
C GLY A 312 -30.72 -4.31 -12.93
N THR A 313 -30.57 -4.62 -11.64
CA THR A 313 -31.68 -4.62 -10.68
C THR A 313 -31.69 -3.41 -9.75
N GLY A 314 -30.57 -2.70 -9.65
CA GLY A 314 -30.36 -1.62 -8.67
C GLY A 314 -30.14 -2.11 -7.25
N LYS A 315 -30.08 -3.43 -6.98
CA LYS A 315 -29.77 -3.96 -5.64
C LYS A 315 -28.34 -3.64 -5.25
N GLU A 316 -28.17 -3.25 -3.99
CA GLU A 316 -26.89 -2.84 -3.44
C GLU A 316 -26.67 -3.43 -2.05
N GLN A 317 -25.44 -3.78 -1.75
CA GLN A 317 -24.96 -4.15 -0.41
C GLN A 317 -23.65 -3.43 -0.14
N HIS A 318 -23.34 -3.20 1.13
CA HIS A 318 -22.12 -2.49 1.52
C HIS A 318 -21.56 -3.02 2.85
N ILE A 319 -20.28 -2.71 3.06
CA ILE A 319 -19.58 -2.88 4.34
C ILE A 319 -18.85 -1.58 4.67
N THR A 320 -18.83 -1.23 5.95
CA THR A 320 -18.02 -0.14 6.49
C THR A 320 -16.89 -0.73 7.30
N ILE A 321 -15.66 -0.41 6.94
CA ILE A 321 -14.44 -0.88 7.58
C ILE A 321 -13.94 0.23 8.51
N THR A 322 -13.96 -0.03 9.82
CA THR A 322 -13.53 0.92 10.84
C THR A 322 -12.13 0.62 11.35
N ALA A 323 -11.52 1.58 12.05
CA ALA A 323 -10.13 1.53 12.51
C ALA A 323 -9.71 0.26 13.29
N GLY A 324 -10.67 -0.50 13.84
CA GLY A 324 -10.38 -1.76 14.55
C GLY A 324 -9.94 -2.92 13.65
N SER A 325 -10.12 -2.82 12.34
CA SER A 325 -9.68 -3.81 11.33
C SER A 325 -8.43 -3.38 10.57
N ASN A 326 -7.92 -2.16 10.81
CA ASN A 326 -6.73 -1.67 10.14
C ASN A 326 -5.48 -2.46 10.57
N MET A 327 -4.52 -2.54 9.66
CA MET A 327 -3.20 -3.10 9.95
C MET A 327 -2.44 -2.16 10.88
N SER A 328 -1.68 -2.73 11.81
CA SER A 328 -0.67 -1.98 12.53
C SER A 328 0.49 -1.63 11.58
N ASP A 329 1.28 -0.63 11.94
CA ASP A 329 2.42 -0.21 11.11
C ASP A 329 3.42 -1.36 10.88
N ASP A 330 3.64 -2.27 11.87
CA ASP A 330 4.42 -3.52 11.71
C ASP A 330 3.85 -4.42 10.60
N GLU A 331 2.55 -4.58 10.59
CA GLU A 331 1.88 -5.39 9.58
C GLU A 331 1.95 -4.72 8.21
N ILE A 332 1.88 -3.38 8.15
CA ILE A 332 2.04 -2.59 6.91
C ILE A 332 3.46 -2.78 6.36
N ASP A 333 4.49 -2.56 7.18
CA ASP A 333 5.88 -2.73 6.78
C ASP A 333 6.21 -4.16 6.35
N LYS A 334 5.69 -5.13 7.09
CA LYS A 334 5.83 -6.53 6.75
C LYS A 334 5.17 -6.85 5.41
N ALA A 335 3.95 -6.36 5.19
CA ALA A 335 3.21 -6.56 3.96
C ALA A 335 3.94 -5.97 2.73
N VAL A 336 4.52 -4.77 2.87
CA VAL A 336 5.31 -4.14 1.79
C VAL A 336 6.60 -4.91 1.52
N LYS A 337 7.33 -5.36 2.55
CA LYS A 337 8.56 -6.15 2.39
C LYS A 337 8.29 -7.51 1.77
N GLU A 338 7.28 -8.23 2.26
CA GLU A 338 6.86 -9.51 1.69
C GLU A 338 6.41 -9.35 0.23
N ALA A 339 5.70 -8.27 -0.10
CA ALA A 339 5.30 -8.00 -1.48
C ALA A 339 6.52 -7.81 -2.40
N ALA A 340 7.53 -7.06 -1.98
CA ALA A 340 8.77 -6.88 -2.73
C ALA A 340 9.58 -8.18 -2.86
N GLU A 341 9.65 -8.99 -1.79
CA GLU A 341 10.36 -10.29 -1.80
C GLU A 341 9.73 -11.29 -2.78
N PHE A 342 8.40 -11.34 -2.81
CA PHE A 342 7.65 -12.30 -3.64
C PHE A 342 7.19 -11.74 -4.98
N GLU A 343 7.51 -10.49 -5.31
CA GLU A 343 7.02 -9.78 -6.51
C GLU A 343 7.19 -10.60 -7.80
N ALA A 344 8.40 -11.11 -8.04
CA ALA A 344 8.69 -11.87 -9.26
C ALA A 344 7.92 -13.19 -9.32
N GLN A 345 7.75 -13.87 -8.18
CA GLN A 345 7.01 -15.12 -8.08
C GLN A 345 5.52 -14.88 -8.25
N ASP A 346 4.97 -13.89 -7.57
CA ASP A 346 3.56 -13.52 -7.63
C ASP A 346 3.17 -13.07 -9.03
N LYS A 347 4.01 -12.24 -9.69
CA LYS A 347 3.81 -11.80 -11.06
C LYS A 347 3.72 -12.96 -12.02
N LYS A 348 4.68 -13.89 -11.93
CA LYS A 348 4.70 -15.09 -12.78
C LYS A 348 3.46 -15.97 -12.58
N ARG A 349 3.06 -16.16 -11.33
CA ARG A 349 1.85 -16.91 -10.99
C ARG A 349 0.58 -16.22 -11.48
N LYS A 350 0.50 -14.89 -11.34
CA LYS A 350 -0.61 -14.11 -11.86
C LYS A 350 -0.72 -14.22 -13.38
N GLU A 351 0.39 -14.04 -14.11
CA GLU A 351 0.45 -14.20 -15.57
C GLU A 351 -0.09 -15.57 -16.00
N ALA A 352 0.24 -16.62 -15.23
CA ALA A 352 -0.26 -17.97 -15.51
C ALA A 352 -1.79 -18.10 -15.29
N ILE A 353 -2.31 -17.49 -14.21
CA ILE A 353 -3.75 -17.46 -13.92
C ILE A 353 -4.49 -16.60 -14.95
N ASP A 354 -3.95 -15.44 -15.30
CA ASP A 354 -4.54 -14.56 -16.31
C ASP A 354 -4.61 -15.27 -17.68
N ALA A 355 -3.54 -15.97 -18.07
CA ALA A 355 -3.55 -16.77 -19.31
C ALA A 355 -4.63 -17.86 -19.31
N LYS A 356 -4.85 -18.52 -18.17
CA LYS A 356 -5.92 -19.51 -18.01
C LYS A 356 -7.30 -18.86 -18.08
N ASN A 357 -7.50 -17.74 -17.36
CA ASN A 357 -8.78 -17.02 -17.35
C ASN A 357 -9.15 -16.47 -18.73
N ASP A 358 -8.17 -15.91 -19.45
CA ASP A 358 -8.34 -15.45 -20.83
C ASP A 358 -8.73 -16.58 -21.78
N ALA A 359 -8.07 -17.73 -21.65
CA ALA A 359 -8.39 -18.90 -22.47
C ALA A 359 -9.78 -19.44 -22.16
N ASP A 360 -10.19 -19.46 -20.89
CA ASP A 360 -11.53 -19.87 -20.48
C ASP A 360 -12.61 -18.88 -20.98
N ALA A 361 -12.33 -17.58 -20.94
CA ALA A 361 -13.20 -16.56 -21.51
C ALA A 361 -13.33 -16.72 -23.03
N MET A 362 -12.25 -17.05 -23.74
CA MET A 362 -12.26 -17.29 -25.17
C MET A 362 -13.09 -18.55 -25.55
N VAL A 363 -12.94 -19.64 -24.80
CA VAL A 363 -13.78 -20.86 -24.94
C VAL A 363 -15.25 -20.47 -24.82
N PHE A 364 -15.61 -19.74 -23.76
CA PHE A 364 -16.98 -19.31 -23.53
C PHE A 364 -17.52 -18.41 -24.64
N GLN A 365 -16.75 -17.43 -25.11
CA GLN A 365 -17.15 -16.55 -26.20
C GLN A 365 -17.34 -17.34 -27.51
N THR A 366 -16.50 -18.33 -27.76
CA THR A 366 -16.58 -19.19 -28.93
C THR A 366 -17.82 -20.10 -28.89
N GLU A 367 -18.10 -20.74 -27.73
CA GLU A 367 -19.31 -21.53 -27.51
C GLU A 367 -20.58 -20.69 -27.74
N LYS A 368 -20.62 -19.47 -27.21
CA LYS A 368 -21.71 -18.52 -27.42
C LYS A 368 -21.88 -18.14 -28.90
N ALA A 369 -20.79 -17.82 -29.58
CA ALA A 369 -20.84 -17.50 -31.01
C ALA A 369 -21.28 -18.69 -31.85
N MET A 370 -20.89 -19.91 -31.49
CA MET A 370 -21.35 -21.14 -32.12
C MET A 370 -22.85 -21.34 -31.94
N ASP A 371 -23.42 -21.07 -30.78
CA ASP A 371 -24.87 -21.13 -30.55
C ASP A 371 -25.65 -20.11 -31.40
N GLU A 372 -25.09 -18.92 -31.62
CA GLU A 372 -25.74 -17.82 -32.31
C GLU A 372 -25.67 -17.95 -33.85
N VAL A 373 -24.53 -18.37 -34.40
CA VAL A 373 -24.26 -18.33 -35.84
C VAL A 373 -23.61 -19.60 -36.40
N GLY A 374 -23.41 -20.65 -35.59
CA GLY A 374 -22.70 -21.86 -36.03
C GLY A 374 -23.31 -22.61 -37.20
N ASP A 375 -24.61 -22.41 -37.47
CA ASP A 375 -25.30 -22.97 -38.62
C ASP A 375 -25.09 -22.14 -39.91
N LYS A 376 -24.43 -20.98 -39.82
CA LYS A 376 -24.16 -20.07 -40.96
C LYS A 376 -22.71 -20.12 -41.44
N ILE A 377 -21.91 -21.03 -40.91
CA ILE A 377 -20.54 -21.31 -41.35
C ILE A 377 -20.46 -22.71 -41.96
N ASP A 378 -19.43 -22.96 -42.76
CA ASP A 378 -19.24 -24.27 -43.40
C ASP A 378 -19.05 -25.37 -42.35
N ALA A 379 -19.55 -26.56 -42.63
CA ALA A 379 -19.48 -27.70 -41.72
C ALA A 379 -18.03 -28.08 -41.32
N ALA A 380 -17.07 -27.89 -42.23
CA ALA A 380 -15.65 -28.12 -41.95
C ALA A 380 -15.07 -27.08 -40.95
N ASP A 381 -15.41 -25.80 -41.13
CA ASP A 381 -15.00 -24.73 -40.22
C ASP A 381 -15.67 -24.92 -38.84
N LYS A 382 -16.96 -25.30 -38.80
CA LYS A 382 -17.67 -25.63 -37.56
C LYS A 382 -16.99 -26.76 -36.79
N ALA A 383 -16.67 -27.86 -37.46
CA ALA A 383 -16.02 -29.01 -36.88
C ALA A 383 -14.59 -28.67 -36.34
N ALA A 384 -13.87 -27.79 -37.06
CA ALA A 384 -12.56 -27.33 -36.61
C ALA A 384 -12.67 -26.48 -35.33
N VAL A 385 -13.60 -25.54 -35.28
CA VAL A 385 -13.85 -24.70 -34.09
C VAL A 385 -14.26 -25.54 -32.88
N GLU A 386 -15.20 -26.50 -33.08
CA GLU A 386 -15.66 -27.42 -32.02
C GLU A 386 -14.51 -28.27 -31.48
N ALA A 387 -13.64 -28.79 -32.36
CA ALA A 387 -12.49 -29.61 -31.96
C ALA A 387 -11.45 -28.80 -31.15
N ASP A 388 -11.13 -27.58 -31.62
CA ASP A 388 -10.15 -26.72 -30.94
C ASP A 388 -10.69 -26.17 -29.62
N CYS A 389 -11.97 -25.80 -29.57
CA CYS A 389 -12.67 -25.38 -28.36
C CYS A 389 -12.68 -26.49 -27.31
N LYS A 390 -13.01 -27.71 -27.70
CA LYS A 390 -12.99 -28.89 -26.83
C LYS A 390 -11.59 -29.21 -26.33
N ALA A 391 -10.58 -29.18 -27.21
CA ALA A 391 -9.20 -29.44 -26.85
C ALA A 391 -8.67 -28.43 -25.81
N LEU A 392 -8.95 -27.14 -26.00
CA LEU A 392 -8.56 -26.09 -25.06
C LEU A 392 -9.32 -26.27 -23.73
N LYS A 393 -10.60 -26.59 -23.73
CA LYS A 393 -11.40 -26.84 -22.54
C LYS A 393 -10.86 -28.02 -21.72
N GLU A 394 -10.53 -29.13 -22.35
CA GLU A 394 -9.92 -30.31 -21.72
C GLU A 394 -8.53 -30.01 -21.14
N LEU A 395 -7.77 -29.11 -21.77
CA LEU A 395 -6.48 -28.62 -21.24
C LEU A 395 -6.71 -27.80 -19.98
N LEU A 396 -7.64 -26.84 -19.99
CA LEU A 396 -7.95 -25.95 -18.86
C LEU A 396 -8.48 -26.73 -17.63
N GLU A 397 -9.25 -27.80 -17.84
CA GLU A 397 -9.74 -28.67 -16.76
C GLU A 397 -8.63 -29.44 -16.03
N LYS A 398 -7.52 -29.72 -16.71
CA LYS A 398 -6.37 -30.46 -16.14
C LYS A 398 -5.39 -29.56 -15.37
N VAL A 399 -5.50 -28.26 -15.54
CA VAL A 399 -4.56 -27.29 -14.94
C VAL A 399 -4.98 -26.94 -13.53
N ASN A 400 -4.08 -27.21 -12.57
CA ASN A 400 -4.27 -26.79 -11.19
C ASN A 400 -3.87 -25.32 -11.02
N MET A 401 -4.79 -24.46 -10.52
CA MET A 401 -4.57 -23.03 -10.31
C MET A 401 -3.46 -22.73 -9.30
N ASP A 402 -3.18 -23.65 -8.38
CA ASP A 402 -2.17 -23.45 -7.36
C ASP A 402 -0.74 -23.75 -7.82
N ASP A 403 -0.57 -24.49 -8.93
CA ASP A 403 0.73 -24.92 -9.46
C ASP A 403 0.72 -25.01 -10.97
N ILE A 404 0.64 -23.86 -11.63
CA ILE A 404 0.68 -23.77 -13.10
C ILE A 404 2.13 -23.62 -13.55
N SER A 405 2.65 -24.62 -14.29
CA SER A 405 4.01 -24.57 -14.85
C SER A 405 4.10 -23.69 -16.11
N ASP A 406 5.30 -23.19 -16.40
CA ASP A 406 5.56 -22.41 -17.64
C ASP A 406 5.23 -23.19 -18.90
N ALA A 407 5.41 -24.51 -18.90
CA ALA A 407 5.02 -25.38 -20.02
C ALA A 407 3.50 -25.38 -20.22
N GLN A 408 2.73 -25.47 -19.15
CA GLN A 408 1.26 -25.42 -19.23
C GLN A 408 0.77 -24.05 -19.69
N VAL A 409 1.41 -22.95 -19.26
CA VAL A 409 1.09 -21.60 -19.76
C VAL A 409 1.34 -21.51 -21.27
N ALA A 410 2.45 -22.06 -21.75
CA ALA A 410 2.75 -22.09 -23.19
C ALA A 410 1.72 -22.93 -23.98
N GLU A 411 1.31 -24.09 -23.44
CA GLU A 411 0.26 -24.93 -24.05
C GLU A 411 -1.10 -24.22 -24.09
N ILE A 412 -1.48 -23.51 -23.01
CA ILE A 412 -2.72 -22.72 -22.94
C ILE A 412 -2.69 -21.62 -24.01
N ASN A 413 -1.60 -20.87 -24.10
CA ASN A 413 -1.46 -19.81 -25.11
C ASN A 413 -1.49 -20.34 -26.53
N ALA A 414 -0.82 -21.46 -26.81
CA ALA A 414 -0.87 -22.11 -28.11
C ALA A 414 -2.29 -22.60 -28.43
N GLY A 415 -3.00 -23.18 -27.48
CA GLY A 415 -4.40 -23.59 -27.63
C GLY A 415 -5.32 -22.41 -27.89
N LYS A 416 -5.11 -21.28 -27.19
CA LYS A 416 -5.85 -20.02 -27.38
C LYS A 416 -5.65 -19.47 -28.81
N GLU A 417 -4.40 -19.41 -29.27
CA GLU A 417 -4.08 -18.95 -30.64
C GLU A 417 -4.71 -19.82 -31.69
N LYS A 418 -4.67 -21.15 -31.51
CA LYS A 418 -5.26 -22.11 -32.45
C LYS A 418 -6.79 -21.94 -32.53
N LEU A 419 -7.46 -21.79 -31.36
CA LEU A 419 -8.91 -21.55 -31.33
C LEU A 419 -9.24 -20.20 -31.95
N MET A 420 -8.45 -19.16 -31.74
CA MET A 420 -8.65 -17.84 -32.35
C MET A 420 -8.56 -17.91 -33.89
N GLN A 421 -7.62 -18.68 -34.43
CA GLN A 421 -7.46 -18.86 -35.86
C GLN A 421 -8.64 -19.61 -36.46
N SER A 422 -9.07 -20.73 -35.87
CA SER A 422 -10.21 -21.51 -36.36
C SER A 422 -11.55 -20.76 -36.22
N ALA A 423 -11.73 -19.98 -35.15
CA ALA A 423 -12.92 -19.22 -34.86
C ALA A 423 -13.03 -17.88 -35.62
N GLN A 424 -12.02 -17.49 -36.41
CA GLN A 424 -12.00 -16.18 -37.08
C GLN A 424 -13.24 -15.97 -37.99
N LYS A 425 -13.64 -16.99 -38.77
CA LYS A 425 -14.82 -16.91 -39.63
C LYS A 425 -16.13 -16.87 -38.83
N LEU A 426 -16.16 -17.55 -37.69
CA LEU A 426 -17.29 -17.55 -36.76
C LEU A 426 -17.53 -16.13 -36.20
N PHE A 427 -16.50 -15.49 -35.69
CA PHE A 427 -16.60 -14.13 -35.16
C PHE A 427 -16.92 -13.09 -36.23
N ALA A 428 -16.41 -13.26 -37.47
CA ALA A 428 -16.78 -12.42 -38.61
C ALA A 428 -18.30 -12.49 -38.89
N LYS A 429 -18.91 -13.69 -38.80
CA LYS A 429 -20.35 -13.87 -38.97
C LYS A 429 -21.18 -13.27 -37.86
N VAL A 430 -20.74 -13.35 -36.60
CA VAL A 430 -21.38 -12.65 -35.47
C VAL A 430 -21.38 -11.14 -35.72
N TYR A 431 -20.26 -10.60 -36.19
CA TYR A 431 -20.13 -9.18 -36.50
C TYR A 431 -21.06 -8.73 -37.63
N GLU A 432 -21.14 -9.50 -38.74
CA GLU A 432 -22.06 -9.24 -39.84
C GLU A 432 -23.53 -9.24 -39.36
N GLN A 433 -23.90 -10.17 -38.48
CA GLN A 433 -25.26 -10.28 -37.95
C GLN A 433 -25.60 -9.10 -37.01
N SER A 434 -24.64 -8.63 -36.21
CA SER A 434 -24.83 -7.48 -35.32
C SER A 434 -25.04 -6.17 -36.11
N GLN A 435 -24.34 -6.00 -37.23
CA GLN A 435 -24.56 -4.87 -38.15
C GLN A 435 -25.88 -4.94 -38.92
N GLY A 436 -26.31 -6.15 -39.30
CA GLY A 436 -27.59 -6.35 -40.00
C GLY A 436 -28.84 -6.08 -39.14
N ALA A 437 -28.71 -6.20 -37.82
CA ALA A 437 -29.80 -5.90 -36.87
C ALA A 437 -30.02 -4.41 -36.61
N GLN A 438 -29.04 -3.54 -36.94
CA GLN A 438 -29.15 -2.08 -36.80
C GLN A 438 -29.75 -1.35 -38.01
N GLY A 439 -30.22 -2.08 -39.04
CA GLY A 439 -30.71 -1.53 -40.29
C GLY A 439 -32.21 -1.13 -40.33
N ALA A 440 -32.95 -1.13 -39.22
CA ALA A 440 -34.39 -0.79 -39.24
C ALA A 440 -34.78 0.06 -37.99
N GLY A 441 -34.34 1.33 -37.93
CA GLY A 441 -34.86 2.33 -36.98
C GLY A 441 -34.31 3.72 -37.31
N PRO A 442 -35.10 4.80 -37.14
CA PRO A 442 -34.69 6.13 -37.56
C PRO A 442 -33.52 6.66 -36.69
N ASN A 443 -32.47 7.09 -37.39
CA ASN A 443 -31.29 7.74 -36.87
C ASN A 443 -31.62 8.95 -35.99
N PRO A 444 -31.04 9.09 -34.78
CA PRO A 444 -30.44 10.32 -34.42
C PRO A 444 -29.05 10.17 -33.74
N GLY A 445 -28.05 10.71 -34.37
CA GLY A 445 -26.91 11.30 -33.68
C GLY A 445 -25.70 10.39 -33.40
N ALA A 446 -24.65 10.66 -34.10
CA ALA A 446 -23.31 10.14 -34.00
C ALA A 446 -22.75 10.09 -32.58
N GLY A 447 -22.19 8.92 -32.20
CA GLY A 447 -21.37 8.75 -31.03
C GLY A 447 -20.38 7.61 -31.25
N ALA A 448 -19.13 7.95 -31.44
CA ALA A 448 -18.04 7.09 -31.86
C ALA A 448 -17.70 5.99 -30.84
N GLY A 449 -17.53 4.76 -31.34
CA GLY A 449 -16.89 3.66 -30.64
C GLY A 449 -15.36 3.76 -30.75
N PRO A 450 -14.60 3.10 -29.87
CA PRO A 450 -13.15 3.32 -29.77
C PRO A 450 -12.40 2.58 -30.87
N ASN A 451 -11.70 3.36 -31.69
CA ASN A 451 -10.68 2.90 -32.63
C ASN A 451 -9.32 3.01 -31.96
N PRO A 452 -8.40 2.06 -32.02
CA PRO A 452 -7.04 2.25 -31.51
C PRO A 452 -6.27 3.14 -32.48
N GLY A 453 -6.07 4.41 -32.08
CA GLY A 453 -5.28 5.39 -32.81
C GLY A 453 -3.82 5.39 -32.39
N PRO A 454 -2.93 5.93 -33.22
CA PRO A 454 -1.49 5.98 -32.99
C PRO A 454 -1.10 7.01 -31.91
N ALA A 455 0.13 6.86 -31.39
CA ALA A 455 0.75 7.63 -30.31
C ALA A 455 0.66 9.15 -30.46
N PRO A 456 0.61 9.91 -29.35
CA PRO A 456 0.43 11.36 -29.38
C PRO A 456 1.76 12.12 -29.54
N GLU A 457 1.75 13.02 -30.50
CA GLU A 457 2.65 14.19 -30.51
C GLU A 457 1.93 15.38 -29.84
N GLY A 458 2.66 16.07 -28.99
CA GLY A 458 2.61 17.47 -28.59
C GLY A 458 1.25 18.08 -28.19
N PHE A 459 1.11 18.44 -26.92
CA PHE A 459 0.07 19.37 -26.44
C PHE A 459 0.62 20.77 -26.36
N ASP A 460 -0.02 21.70 -27.10
CA ASP A 460 0.00 23.13 -26.88
C ASP A 460 -1.41 23.58 -26.42
N GLY A 461 -1.38 24.41 -25.43
CA GLY A 461 -2.22 25.27 -24.71
C GLY A 461 -3.73 25.46 -24.94
N ASP A 462 -4.36 25.83 -23.84
CA ASP A 462 -5.60 26.61 -23.65
C ASP A 462 -6.95 25.97 -24.08
N ASP A 463 -7.69 25.51 -23.05
CA ASP A 463 -9.11 25.88 -22.88
C ASP A 463 -9.61 25.40 -21.50
N VAL A 464 -9.76 26.38 -20.59
CA VAL A 464 -10.47 26.23 -19.31
C VAL A 464 -11.96 26.38 -19.58
N VAL A 465 -12.77 25.38 -19.25
CA VAL A 465 -14.23 25.51 -19.20
C VAL A 465 -14.68 25.55 -17.76
N ASP A 466 -15.14 26.71 -17.35
CA ASP A 466 -15.84 26.98 -16.09
C ASP A 466 -17.11 26.12 -15.99
N GLY A 467 -17.21 25.35 -14.92
CA GLY A 467 -18.41 24.61 -14.53
C GLY A 467 -19.00 25.20 -13.24
N ASP A 468 -20.14 25.88 -13.39
CA ASP A 468 -20.97 26.41 -12.29
C ASP A 468 -21.40 25.33 -11.30
N TYR A 469 -21.04 25.46 -10.02
CA TYR A 469 -21.64 24.74 -8.90
C TYR A 469 -22.80 25.53 -8.29
N LYS A 470 -23.98 24.93 -8.24
CA LYS A 470 -25.08 25.38 -7.36
C LYS A 470 -25.12 24.51 -6.12
N GLU A 471 -25.01 25.16 -4.96
CA GLU A 471 -25.30 24.61 -3.64
C GLU A 471 -26.79 24.22 -3.51
N VAL A 472 -27.03 23.04 -2.91
CA VAL A 472 -28.22 22.77 -2.10
C VAL A 472 -27.78 21.98 -0.86
#